data_37b917e50f96ba44ba9733486be03dd8
#
_entry.id   37b917e50f96ba44ba9733486be03dd8
#
_cell.length_a   1.000
_cell.length_b   1.000
_cell.length_c   1.000
_cell.angle_alpha   90.00
_cell.angle_beta   90.00
_cell.angle_gamma   90.00
#
_symmetry.space_group_name_H-M   'P 1'
#
loop_
_entity.id
_entity.type
_entity.pdbx_description
1 polymer ?
#
loop_
_entity_poly.entity_id
_entity_poly.type
_entity_poly.pdbx_seq_one_letter_code
_entity_poly.pdbx_strand_id
1 'polypeptide(L)'
;GDHEVIDTVRHTAEIMLGGLRETLSNINVELDRYTWESDFIADGSARAVVEKLKQTEYAGQTDDGAWFVDLKDFGIQGKNTKFTFTRSDGTTLYTTRDIAYHLDKFSRSDRVIDVLGEDQKLGSKQLSSVLEILGHDRMPEPLFYSFVSLPEGKMSTRRGVVVYLDDLIDEAVAHAYDEIKS
;
A
#
# COMPACT_ATOMS: atom_id res chain seq x y z
N GLY A 1 9.03 2.38 27.30
CA GLY A 1 9.92 2.76 26.16
C GLY A 1 9.22 2.67 24.82
N ASP A 2 8.54 1.57 24.54
CA ASP A 2 7.98 1.34 23.18
C ASP A 2 6.78 2.22 22.86
N HIS A 3 5.91 2.53 23.82
CA HIS A 3 4.76 3.41 23.62
C HIS A 3 5.17 4.86 23.28
N GLU A 4 6.14 5.40 23.99
CA GLU A 4 6.62 6.77 23.76
C GLU A 4 7.26 6.92 22.36
N VAL A 5 7.98 5.89 21.90
CA VAL A 5 8.54 5.88 20.54
C VAL A 5 7.43 5.81 19.47
N ILE A 6 6.42 4.95 19.68
CA ILE A 6 5.28 4.84 18.77
C ILE A 6 4.52 6.16 18.70
N ASP A 7 4.25 6.80 19.83
CA ASP A 7 3.55 8.09 19.88
C ASP A 7 4.34 9.19 19.20
N THR A 8 5.66 9.23 19.40
CA THR A 8 6.54 10.20 18.72
C THR A 8 6.53 10.01 17.21
N VAL A 9 6.67 8.76 16.74
CA VAL A 9 6.63 8.46 15.29
C VAL A 9 5.27 8.82 14.70
N ARG A 10 4.17 8.46 15.37
CA ARG A 10 2.82 8.79 14.93
C ARG A 10 2.62 10.31 14.85
N HIS A 11 2.98 11.04 15.88
CA HIS A 11 2.87 12.50 15.90
C HIS A 11 3.66 13.15 14.75
N THR A 12 4.89 12.68 14.50
CA THR A 12 5.70 13.14 13.36
C THR A 12 4.99 12.87 12.03
N ALA A 13 4.46 11.66 11.86
CA ALA A 13 3.74 11.29 10.65
C ALA A 13 2.44 12.10 10.46
N GLU A 14 1.74 12.46 11.53
CA GLU A 14 0.56 13.33 11.50
C GLU A 14 0.90 14.76 11.02
N ILE A 15 2.02 15.32 11.46
CA ILE A 15 2.49 16.61 10.99
C ILE A 15 2.76 16.57 9.48
N MET A 16 3.47 15.53 9.02
CA MET A 16 3.75 15.34 7.59
C MET A 16 2.46 15.14 6.78
N LEU A 17 1.51 14.37 7.31
CA LEU A 17 0.20 14.17 6.69
C LEU A 17 -0.58 15.49 6.56
N GLY A 18 -0.43 16.39 7.55
CA GLY A 18 -1.01 17.73 7.48
C GLY A 18 -0.53 18.51 6.25
N GLY A 19 0.77 18.54 5.98
CA GLY A 19 1.34 19.16 4.78
C GLY A 19 0.84 18.52 3.49
N LEU A 20 0.79 17.18 3.42
CA LEU A 20 0.24 16.47 2.25
C LEU A 20 -1.23 16.83 1.98
N ARG A 21 -2.04 16.96 3.02
CA ARG A 21 -3.45 17.37 2.90
C ARG A 21 -3.59 18.80 2.38
N GLU A 22 -2.74 19.70 2.85
CA GLU A 22 -2.70 21.09 2.37
C GLU A 22 -2.37 21.15 0.89
N THR A 23 -1.31 20.48 0.44
CA THR A 23 -0.93 20.39 -0.98
C THR A 23 -2.08 19.80 -1.84
N LEU A 24 -2.70 18.72 -1.38
CA LEU A 24 -3.82 18.10 -2.10
C LEU A 24 -5.05 19.02 -2.18
N SER A 25 -5.33 19.80 -1.13
CA SER A 25 -6.44 20.74 -1.12
C SER A 25 -6.28 21.85 -2.16
N ASN A 26 -5.03 22.24 -2.49
CA ASN A 26 -4.74 23.25 -3.53
C ASN A 26 -5.17 22.79 -4.94
N ILE A 27 -5.36 21.50 -5.15
CA ILE A 27 -5.90 20.92 -6.39
C ILE A 27 -7.31 20.32 -6.21
N ASN A 28 -8.03 20.72 -5.16
CA ASN A 28 -9.38 20.26 -4.82
C ASN A 28 -9.47 18.72 -4.61
N VAL A 29 -8.42 18.11 -4.10
CA VAL A 29 -8.40 16.69 -3.72
C VAL A 29 -8.53 16.58 -2.20
N GLU A 30 -9.65 16.03 -1.76
CA GLU A 30 -9.92 15.71 -0.35
C GLU A 30 -10.15 14.21 -0.20
N LEU A 31 -9.57 13.64 0.85
CA LEU A 31 -9.74 12.23 1.19
C LEU A 31 -10.52 12.12 2.51
N ASP A 32 -11.57 11.32 2.51
CA ASP A 32 -12.46 11.15 3.67
C ASP A 32 -11.77 10.44 4.84
N ARG A 33 -10.78 9.59 4.55
CA ARG A 33 -10.15 8.75 5.56
C ARG A 33 -8.67 8.49 5.28
N TYR A 34 -7.90 8.57 6.35
CA TYR A 34 -6.51 8.12 6.42
C TYR A 34 -6.43 6.95 7.39
N THR A 35 -5.86 5.84 6.93
CA THR A 35 -5.74 4.61 7.73
C THR A 35 -4.28 4.34 8.04
N TRP A 36 -3.99 4.12 9.31
CA TRP A 36 -2.63 3.84 9.77
C TRP A 36 -2.35 2.33 9.72
N GLU A 37 -1.31 1.95 9.03
CA GLU A 37 -0.88 0.55 8.95
C GLU A 37 -0.56 -0.04 10.34
N SER A 38 -0.06 0.80 11.25
CA SER A 38 0.24 0.42 12.63
C SER A 38 -0.99 -0.01 13.43
N ASP A 39 -2.18 0.43 13.06
CA ASP A 39 -3.42 0.04 13.75
C ASP A 39 -3.68 -1.46 13.62
N PHE A 40 -3.39 -2.05 12.45
CA PHE A 40 -3.55 -3.50 12.19
C PHE A 40 -2.52 -4.37 12.94
N ILE A 41 -1.45 -3.76 13.43
CA ILE A 41 -0.51 -4.43 14.35
C ILE A 41 -1.05 -4.33 15.78
N ALA A 42 -1.48 -3.15 16.19
CA ALA A 42 -1.92 -2.85 17.55
C ALA A 42 -3.21 -3.59 17.93
N ASP A 43 -4.16 -3.70 16.99
CA ASP A 43 -5.44 -4.40 17.20
C ASP A 43 -5.34 -5.93 17.03
N GLY A 44 -4.20 -6.43 16.57
CA GLY A 44 -3.93 -7.85 16.36
C GLY A 44 -4.50 -8.43 15.07
N SER A 45 -5.14 -7.65 14.19
CA SER A 45 -5.74 -8.12 12.94
C SER A 45 -4.69 -8.69 11.98
N ALA A 46 -3.52 -8.06 11.85
CA ALA A 46 -2.41 -8.61 11.07
C ALA A 46 -1.94 -9.97 11.61
N ARG A 47 -1.90 -10.15 12.94
CA ARG A 47 -1.56 -11.43 13.57
C ARG A 47 -2.62 -12.49 13.29
N ALA A 48 -3.90 -12.11 13.32
CA ALA A 48 -4.99 -13.03 12.99
C ALA A 48 -4.91 -13.53 11.54
N VAL A 49 -4.50 -12.68 10.59
CA VAL A 49 -4.20 -13.09 9.20
C VAL A 49 -3.09 -14.13 9.17
N VAL A 50 -1.96 -13.89 9.88
CA VAL A 50 -0.85 -14.85 9.95
C VAL A 50 -1.31 -16.21 10.43
N GLU A 51 -2.06 -16.27 11.55
CA GLU A 51 -2.50 -17.54 12.11
C GLU A 51 -3.48 -18.28 11.19
N LYS A 52 -4.36 -17.57 10.47
CA LYS A 52 -5.22 -18.17 9.47
C LYS A 52 -4.43 -18.73 8.28
N LEU A 53 -3.47 -17.97 7.74
CA LEU A 53 -2.67 -18.43 6.61
C LEU A 53 -1.82 -19.65 6.94
N LYS A 54 -1.24 -19.73 8.14
CA LYS A 54 -0.49 -20.90 8.58
C LYS A 54 -1.31 -22.19 8.63
N GLN A 55 -2.63 -22.10 8.77
CA GLN A 55 -3.53 -23.25 8.83
C GLN A 55 -3.98 -23.75 7.46
N THR A 56 -3.64 -23.04 6.39
CA THR A 56 -4.02 -23.43 5.03
C THR A 56 -3.10 -24.50 4.47
N GLU A 57 -3.58 -25.32 3.55
CA GLU A 57 -2.77 -26.31 2.83
C GLU A 57 -1.70 -25.72 1.92
N TYR A 58 -1.81 -24.42 1.60
CA TYR A 58 -0.86 -23.67 0.76
C TYR A 58 0.31 -23.10 1.57
N ALA A 59 0.25 -23.18 2.90
CA ALA A 59 1.28 -22.64 3.77
C ALA A 59 2.54 -23.49 3.76
N GLY A 60 3.67 -22.81 3.76
CA GLY A 60 4.99 -23.43 3.91
C GLY A 60 5.93 -22.51 4.67
N GLN A 61 7.06 -23.06 5.06
CA GLN A 61 8.10 -22.33 5.77
C GLN A 61 9.41 -22.45 4.99
N THR A 62 10.15 -21.35 4.91
CA THR A 62 11.49 -21.33 4.35
C THR A 62 12.52 -21.90 5.33
N ASP A 63 13.71 -22.26 4.85
CA ASP A 63 14.78 -22.82 5.69
C ASP A 63 15.21 -21.90 6.84
N ASP A 64 15.07 -20.60 6.66
CA ASP A 64 15.34 -19.56 7.66
C ASP A 64 14.15 -19.23 8.58
N GLY A 65 13.01 -19.94 8.39
CA GLY A 65 11.85 -19.85 9.29
C GLY A 65 10.76 -18.85 8.88
N ALA A 66 10.91 -18.14 7.76
CA ALA A 66 9.86 -17.24 7.26
C ALA A 66 8.67 -18.05 6.70
N TRP A 67 7.45 -17.56 6.92
CA TRP A 67 6.24 -18.20 6.42
C TRP A 67 5.79 -17.61 5.09
N PHE A 68 5.34 -18.50 4.19
CA PHE A 68 4.78 -18.13 2.89
C PHE A 68 3.55 -18.99 2.57
N VAL A 69 2.73 -18.53 1.61
CA VAL A 69 1.77 -19.36 0.88
C VAL A 69 2.21 -19.51 -0.57
N ASP A 70 2.06 -20.70 -1.14
CA ASP A 70 2.36 -20.96 -2.55
C ASP A 70 1.13 -20.67 -3.42
N LEU A 71 1.25 -19.70 -4.30
CA LEU A 71 0.18 -19.18 -5.14
C LEU A 71 0.16 -19.77 -6.56
N LYS A 72 0.91 -20.85 -6.82
CA LYS A 72 0.99 -21.44 -8.16
C LYS A 72 -0.37 -21.89 -8.69
N ASP A 73 -1.24 -22.42 -7.82
CA ASP A 73 -2.57 -22.92 -8.17
C ASP A 73 -3.58 -21.76 -8.37
N PHE A 74 -3.20 -20.54 -8.02
CA PHE A 74 -3.96 -19.29 -8.18
C PHE A 74 -3.52 -18.47 -9.42
N GLY A 75 -2.86 -19.12 -10.36
CA GLY A 75 -2.43 -18.51 -11.63
C GLY A 75 -1.27 -17.53 -11.51
N ILE A 76 -0.51 -17.57 -10.40
CA ILE A 76 0.78 -16.91 -10.28
C ILE A 76 1.86 -17.87 -10.79
N GLN A 77 2.62 -17.44 -11.79
CA GLN A 77 3.62 -18.30 -12.46
C GLN A 77 5.03 -17.72 -12.31
N GLY A 78 6.03 -18.58 -12.56
CA GLY A 78 7.45 -18.21 -12.56
C GLY A 78 8.08 -18.27 -11.17
N LYS A 79 8.98 -17.33 -10.89
CA LYS A 79 9.80 -17.34 -9.65
C LYS A 79 9.09 -16.74 -8.42
N ASN A 80 7.95 -16.09 -8.63
CA ASN A 80 7.26 -15.30 -7.60
C ASN A 80 5.96 -15.95 -7.12
N THR A 81 5.89 -17.29 -7.12
CA THR A 81 4.70 -18.02 -6.65
C THR A 81 4.54 -17.96 -5.13
N LYS A 82 5.65 -17.80 -4.41
CA LYS A 82 5.63 -17.73 -2.95
C LYS A 82 5.33 -16.32 -2.47
N PHE A 83 4.20 -16.17 -1.78
CA PHE A 83 3.84 -14.95 -1.08
C PHE A 83 4.27 -15.06 0.38
N THR A 84 5.39 -14.44 0.72
CA THR A 84 5.92 -14.43 2.09
C THR A 84 5.13 -13.44 2.94
N PHE A 85 4.66 -13.88 4.10
CA PHE A 85 3.82 -13.08 4.98
C PHE A 85 4.42 -12.84 6.37
N THR A 86 5.49 -13.57 6.75
CA THR A 86 6.30 -13.23 7.93
C THR A 86 7.77 -13.20 7.59
N ARG A 87 8.56 -12.53 8.44
CA ARG A 87 10.01 -12.72 8.49
C ARG A 87 10.36 -13.97 9.28
N SER A 88 11.63 -14.33 9.27
CA SER A 88 12.18 -15.46 10.04
C SER A 88 12.00 -15.30 11.56
N ASP A 89 11.99 -14.07 12.06
CA ASP A 89 11.71 -13.74 13.46
C ASP A 89 10.22 -13.76 13.83
N GLY A 90 9.34 -14.09 12.87
CA GLY A 90 7.89 -14.14 13.05
C GLY A 90 7.18 -12.78 12.92
N THR A 91 7.90 -11.67 12.70
CA THR A 91 7.27 -10.37 12.49
C THR A 91 6.54 -10.31 11.14
N THR A 92 5.43 -9.57 11.08
CA THR A 92 4.64 -9.42 9.86
C THR A 92 5.34 -8.54 8.83
N LEU A 93 5.20 -8.89 7.56
CA LEU A 93 5.57 -8.03 6.45
C LEU A 93 4.47 -6.99 6.18
N TYR A 94 4.81 -5.93 5.43
CA TYR A 94 3.83 -4.93 4.98
C TYR A 94 2.69 -5.56 4.18
N THR A 95 2.99 -6.59 3.38
CA THR A 95 2.00 -7.34 2.61
C THR A 95 0.93 -8.01 3.48
N THR A 96 1.29 -8.47 4.67
CA THR A 96 0.34 -9.06 5.63
C THR A 96 -0.58 -8.00 6.22
N ARG A 97 -0.04 -6.82 6.51
CA ARG A 97 -0.83 -5.69 7.01
C ARG A 97 -1.78 -5.17 5.93
N ASP A 98 -1.35 -5.22 4.68
CA ASP A 98 -2.20 -4.87 3.53
C ASP A 98 -3.40 -5.83 3.38
N ILE A 99 -3.21 -7.13 3.64
CA ILE A 99 -4.33 -8.09 3.70
C ILE A 99 -5.31 -7.70 4.82
N ALA A 100 -4.82 -7.41 6.02
CA ALA A 100 -5.66 -7.00 7.14
C ALA A 100 -6.42 -5.69 6.81
N TYR A 101 -5.78 -4.75 6.15
CA TYR A 101 -6.40 -3.53 5.67
C TYR A 101 -7.50 -3.80 4.64
N HIS A 102 -7.31 -4.73 3.72
CA HIS A 102 -8.35 -5.08 2.74
C HIS A 102 -9.55 -5.76 3.40
N LEU A 103 -9.33 -6.61 4.40
CA LEU A 103 -10.42 -7.16 5.20
C LEU A 103 -11.21 -6.06 5.95
N ASP A 104 -10.52 -5.04 6.48
CA ASP A 104 -11.16 -3.84 7.05
C ASP A 104 -11.94 -3.05 6.00
N LYS A 105 -11.39 -2.82 4.81
CA LYS A 105 -12.11 -2.16 3.70
C LYS A 105 -13.41 -2.89 3.37
N PHE A 106 -13.36 -4.21 3.20
CA PHE A 106 -14.54 -5.04 2.88
C PHE A 106 -15.55 -5.14 4.02
N SER A 107 -15.14 -4.92 5.27
CA SER A 107 -16.08 -4.85 6.40
C SER A 107 -16.96 -3.60 6.35
N ARG A 108 -16.54 -2.57 5.62
CA ARG A 108 -17.16 -1.24 5.54
C ARG A 108 -17.75 -0.90 4.18
N SER A 109 -17.42 -1.66 3.16
CA SER A 109 -17.76 -1.35 1.77
C SER A 109 -18.10 -2.61 1.00
N ASP A 110 -19.09 -2.52 0.14
CA ASP A 110 -19.46 -3.61 -0.75
C ASP A 110 -18.50 -3.74 -1.94
N ARG A 111 -17.86 -2.64 -2.30
CA ARG A 111 -16.92 -2.56 -3.41
C ARG A 111 -15.65 -1.84 -2.99
N VAL A 112 -14.50 -2.41 -3.30
CA VAL A 112 -13.17 -1.85 -3.05
C VAL A 112 -12.46 -1.65 -4.37
N ILE A 113 -12.04 -0.43 -4.68
CA ILE A 113 -11.25 -0.10 -5.86
C ILE A 113 -9.87 0.35 -5.40
N ASP A 114 -8.82 -0.33 -5.86
CA ASP A 114 -7.44 0.02 -5.58
C ASP A 114 -6.83 0.76 -6.77
N VAL A 115 -6.48 2.03 -6.58
CA VAL A 115 -5.80 2.83 -7.61
C VAL A 115 -4.28 2.68 -7.42
N LEU A 116 -3.63 2.02 -8.37
CA LEU A 116 -2.25 1.54 -8.22
C LEU A 116 -1.39 1.87 -9.44
N GLY A 117 -0.09 2.08 -9.22
CA GLY A 117 0.88 2.11 -10.31
C GLY A 117 1.02 0.74 -10.98
N GLU A 118 1.40 0.72 -12.26
CA GLU A 118 1.54 -0.52 -13.04
C GLU A 118 2.55 -1.53 -12.45
N ASP A 119 3.52 -1.08 -11.67
CA ASP A 119 4.48 -1.92 -10.97
C ASP A 119 3.85 -2.78 -9.86
N GLN A 120 2.64 -2.42 -9.41
CA GLN A 120 1.88 -3.16 -8.38
C GLN A 120 1.00 -4.29 -8.95
N LYS A 121 1.00 -4.53 -10.27
CA LYS A 121 0.15 -5.55 -10.91
C LYS A 121 0.33 -6.94 -10.30
N LEU A 122 1.57 -7.34 -10.04
CA LEU A 122 1.83 -8.64 -9.41
C LEU A 122 1.35 -8.66 -7.95
N GLY A 123 1.66 -7.62 -7.18
CA GLY A 123 1.24 -7.52 -5.78
C GLY A 123 -0.28 -7.54 -5.62
N SER A 124 -1.00 -6.80 -6.47
CA SER A 124 -2.47 -6.81 -6.50
C SER A 124 -3.04 -8.21 -6.81
N LYS A 125 -2.46 -8.92 -7.78
CA LYS A 125 -2.88 -10.29 -8.09
C LYS A 125 -2.59 -11.25 -6.93
N GLN A 126 -1.41 -11.14 -6.30
CA GLN A 126 -1.06 -11.94 -5.13
C GLN A 126 -2.00 -11.67 -3.95
N LEU A 127 -2.34 -10.40 -3.69
CA LEU A 127 -3.30 -10.01 -2.66
C LEU A 127 -4.67 -10.68 -2.88
N SER A 128 -5.22 -10.60 -4.10
CA SER A 128 -6.48 -11.25 -4.44
C SER A 128 -6.42 -12.76 -4.21
N SER A 129 -5.32 -13.43 -4.63
CA SER A 129 -5.15 -14.87 -4.40
C SER A 129 -5.10 -15.21 -2.91
N VAL A 130 -4.47 -14.38 -2.09
CA VAL A 130 -4.42 -14.61 -0.63
C VAL A 130 -5.78 -14.38 0.02
N LEU A 131 -6.55 -13.39 -0.42
CA LEU A 131 -7.92 -13.19 0.05
C LEU A 131 -8.81 -14.40 -0.30
N GLU A 132 -8.65 -14.97 -1.50
CA GLU A 132 -9.34 -16.20 -1.91
C GLU A 132 -8.96 -17.40 -1.02
N ILE A 133 -7.68 -17.59 -0.72
CA ILE A 133 -7.19 -18.62 0.22
C ILE A 133 -7.81 -18.45 1.62
N LEU A 134 -8.01 -17.21 2.05
CA LEU A 134 -8.67 -16.90 3.33
C LEU A 134 -10.18 -17.08 3.30
N GLY A 135 -10.75 -17.50 2.15
CA GLY A 135 -12.18 -17.75 1.96
C GLY A 135 -13.00 -16.48 1.77
N HIS A 136 -12.37 -15.37 1.38
CA HIS A 136 -13.08 -14.13 1.06
C HIS A 136 -13.69 -14.25 -0.35
N ASP A 137 -14.96 -13.90 -0.48
CA ASP A 137 -15.72 -14.03 -1.73
C ASP A 137 -15.65 -12.77 -2.63
N ARG A 138 -15.16 -11.66 -2.09
CA ARG A 138 -15.02 -10.40 -2.80
C ARG A 138 -13.55 -10.03 -2.94
N MET A 139 -13.17 -9.58 -4.15
CA MET A 139 -11.79 -9.16 -4.46
C MET A 139 -11.75 -7.67 -4.76
N PRO A 140 -10.66 -6.98 -4.44
CA PRO A 140 -10.49 -5.58 -4.84
C PRO A 140 -10.39 -5.49 -6.36
N GLU A 141 -10.94 -4.40 -6.92
CA GLU A 141 -10.86 -4.06 -8.33
C GLU A 141 -9.65 -3.14 -8.55
N PRO A 142 -8.57 -3.61 -9.18
CA PRO A 142 -7.41 -2.75 -9.39
C PRO A 142 -7.62 -1.83 -10.59
N LEU A 143 -7.38 -0.54 -10.40
CA LEU A 143 -7.25 0.45 -11.45
C LEU A 143 -5.78 0.85 -11.59
N PHE A 144 -5.14 0.43 -12.68
CA PHE A 144 -3.73 0.72 -12.89
C PHE A 144 -3.52 1.99 -13.71
N TYR A 145 -2.59 2.83 -13.29
CA TYR A 145 -2.12 3.97 -14.06
C TYR A 145 -0.64 3.83 -14.42
N SER A 146 -0.25 4.41 -15.56
CA SER A 146 1.14 4.43 -16.01
C SER A 146 1.97 5.41 -15.20
N PHE A 147 3.28 5.13 -15.09
CA PHE A 147 4.19 6.05 -14.42
C PHE A 147 4.21 7.42 -15.06
N VAL A 148 4.15 8.45 -14.23
CA VAL A 148 4.52 9.80 -14.64
C VAL A 148 6.04 9.91 -14.56
N SER A 149 6.67 10.31 -15.65
CA SER A 149 8.12 10.44 -15.74
C SER A 149 8.50 11.80 -16.31
N LEU A 150 9.67 12.28 -15.92
CA LEU A 150 10.28 13.46 -16.51
C LEU A 150 10.90 13.12 -17.87
N PRO A 151 11.11 14.11 -18.76
CA PRO A 151 11.81 13.88 -20.04
C PRO A 151 13.18 13.21 -19.83
N GLU A 152 13.89 13.55 -18.76
CA GLU A 152 15.20 13.02 -18.38
C GLU A 152 15.15 11.64 -17.75
N GLY A 153 13.96 11.10 -17.45
CA GLY A 153 13.79 9.77 -16.86
C GLY A 153 12.84 9.72 -15.66
N LYS A 154 12.94 8.63 -14.88
CA LYS A 154 12.07 8.40 -13.73
C LYS A 154 12.46 9.26 -12.54
N MET A 155 11.46 9.85 -11.89
CA MET A 155 11.63 10.46 -10.56
C MET A 155 12.11 9.43 -9.54
N SER A 156 12.96 9.87 -8.62
CA SER A 156 13.47 9.03 -7.55
C SER A 156 13.81 9.86 -6.32
N THR A 157 13.04 9.73 -5.27
CA THR A 157 13.30 10.38 -3.98
C THR A 157 14.65 9.99 -3.40
N ARG A 158 15.07 8.73 -3.57
CA ARG A 158 16.38 8.25 -3.11
C ARG A 158 17.57 8.90 -3.83
N ARG A 159 17.36 9.41 -5.03
CA ARG A 159 18.38 10.10 -5.85
C ARG A 159 18.25 11.62 -5.80
N GLY A 160 17.27 12.15 -5.07
CA GLY A 160 16.97 13.59 -5.02
C GLY A 160 16.40 14.16 -6.31
N VAL A 161 15.96 13.31 -7.25
CA VAL A 161 15.33 13.74 -8.50
C VAL A 161 13.82 13.66 -8.31
N VAL A 162 13.25 14.77 -7.86
CA VAL A 162 11.81 14.89 -7.57
C VAL A 162 11.28 16.19 -8.13
N VAL A 163 9.99 16.21 -8.46
CA VAL A 163 9.20 17.42 -8.70
C VAL A 163 8.16 17.46 -7.59
N TYR A 164 8.17 18.54 -6.84
CA TYR A 164 7.15 18.74 -5.81
C TYR A 164 5.86 19.21 -6.48
N LEU A 165 4.75 18.74 -5.96
CA LEU A 165 3.43 19.10 -6.49
C LEU A 165 3.14 20.59 -6.30
N ASP A 166 3.59 21.18 -5.19
CA ASP A 166 3.43 22.61 -4.93
C ASP A 166 4.16 23.46 -5.98
N ASP A 167 5.41 23.12 -6.33
CA ASP A 167 6.17 23.80 -7.38
C ASP A 167 5.46 23.70 -8.75
N LEU A 168 4.91 22.53 -9.06
CA LEU A 168 4.17 22.31 -10.30
C LEU A 168 2.88 23.14 -10.36
N ILE A 169 2.16 23.26 -9.24
CA ILE A 169 0.97 24.09 -9.13
C ILE A 169 1.35 25.57 -9.36
N ASP A 170 2.37 26.07 -8.69
CA ASP A 170 2.83 27.44 -8.80
C ASP A 170 3.25 27.80 -10.23
N GLU A 171 4.00 26.90 -10.89
CA GLU A 171 4.39 27.06 -12.28
C GLU A 171 3.18 27.10 -13.23
N ALA A 172 2.21 26.16 -13.03
CA ALA A 172 1.00 26.11 -13.84
C ALA A 172 0.16 27.38 -13.69
N VAL A 173 0.01 27.89 -12.47
CA VAL A 173 -0.70 29.15 -12.19
C VAL A 173 0.00 30.34 -12.84
N ALA A 174 1.32 30.42 -12.74
CA ALA A 174 2.10 31.48 -13.37
C ALA A 174 1.93 31.50 -14.91
N HIS A 175 2.05 30.34 -15.55
CA HIS A 175 1.81 30.21 -16.99
C HIS A 175 0.41 30.60 -17.40
N ALA A 176 -0.61 30.13 -16.69
CA ALA A 176 -2.00 30.50 -16.97
C ALA A 176 -2.25 32.00 -16.85
N TYR A 177 -1.61 32.65 -15.88
CA TYR A 177 -1.71 34.10 -15.66
C TYR A 177 -1.05 34.90 -16.80
N ASP A 178 0.10 34.44 -17.32
CA ASP A 178 0.77 35.08 -18.42
C ASP A 178 -0.02 34.96 -19.74
N GLU A 179 -0.63 33.81 -19.99
CA GLU A 179 -1.53 33.61 -21.14
C GLU A 179 -2.76 34.53 -21.11
N ILE A 180 -3.33 34.81 -19.94
CA ILE A 180 -4.49 35.72 -19.81
C ILE A 180 -4.09 37.18 -20.09
N LYS A 181 -2.84 37.55 -19.88
CA LYS A 181 -2.36 38.93 -20.07
C LYS A 181 -1.90 39.22 -21.48
N SER A 182 -1.66 38.19 -22.30
CA SER A 182 -1.22 38.34 -23.70
C SER A 182 -2.39 38.59 -24.61
#